data_0facac96e86419d8fa71b6c0b5072685
#
_entry.id   0facac96e86419d8fa71b6c0b5072685
#
_cell.length_a   1.000
_cell.length_b   1.000
_cell.length_c   1.000
_cell.angle_alpha   90.00
_cell.angle_beta   90.00
_cell.angle_gamma   90.00
#
_symmetry.space_group_name_H-M   'P 1'
#
loop_
_entity.id
_entity.type
_entity.pdbx_description
1 polymer ?
#
loop_
_entity_poly.entity_id
_entity_poly.type
_entity_poly.pdbx_seq_one_letter_code
_entity_poly.pdbx_strand_id
1 'polypeptide(L)'
;MSSACGCEHEPATEIDELDRPWWKDPELLLPIFSGVALITGLALDWSDLETPATVLYWVGLLLGAYTFAPGAIRNLVTKRKLGIGLLMTISAVGAVILGFVGEAAALAFLYSIAEALEDKAMDRAQGGLRALLKLVPQTATVLRDGTAAEVEAKDLEVGELMLVRPGERIATDGIIRSGRSSLDTSAITGESIPEEVAPGDEVPAGAINSAGVLEVETTAAGTDNSLTTLVDLVEQAQAEKGDRARIADRIAQPLVPGVMILAVLVGVIGSLLGDPETWITRALVVLVAASPCALAISVPLTVVAAIGAASQFGVVIKSGAAFERLGGIRHLAVDKTGTLTRNQPEVNGVVPAGGFDRPQVLSFAAAVEQQSTHPLAAAIAAAGPEAPTASDISEEAGHGIGGIVEGRRVLVGSPRWIDAGPLKADVERMESEGQTCVLVTVDDALAGAIGVRDELRPEVPEAVQALHANDVEVSMLTGDNTRTARALAGIAGIDDVRAELRPEDKASIVAEFSSKTPTAMIGDGINDAPALAGATVGIAMGATGSDAAIESADVAFTGHDLRLIPKALQHARRGSRIINQNIVLSLAIIIVLMPLAISGVLGLAAVVLVHEVAEVIVILNGLRAAQAKR
;
A
#
# COMPACT_ATOMS: atom_id res chain seq x y z
N MET A 1 -5.14 8.17 13.66
CA MET A 1 -5.30 8.57 15.08
C MET A 1 -6.46 7.82 15.70
N SER A 2 -6.21 6.94 16.64
CA SER A 2 -7.24 6.18 17.34
C SER A 2 -7.96 7.10 18.32
N SER A 3 -9.18 7.52 18.01
CA SER A 3 -9.97 8.38 18.90
C SER A 3 -10.48 7.67 20.17
N ALA A 4 -10.30 6.37 20.28
CA ALA A 4 -10.70 5.57 21.43
C ALA A 4 -9.65 5.56 22.54
N CYS A 5 -8.37 5.64 22.22
CA CYS A 5 -7.27 5.61 23.21
C CYS A 5 -7.03 6.97 23.89
N GLY A 6 -7.42 8.08 23.27
CA GLY A 6 -7.14 9.42 23.79
C GLY A 6 -5.69 9.86 23.61
N CYS A 7 -4.85 9.01 23.04
CA CYS A 7 -3.46 9.31 22.66
C CYS A 7 -3.49 9.99 21.30
N GLU A 8 -3.24 11.28 21.24
CA GLU A 8 -2.91 11.98 20.01
C GLU A 8 -1.41 11.89 19.86
N HIS A 9 -0.95 11.05 18.94
CA HIS A 9 0.41 11.19 18.43
C HIS A 9 0.43 12.46 17.57
N GLU A 10 1.13 13.48 18.01
CA GLU A 10 1.59 14.54 17.12
C GLU A 10 2.56 13.87 16.13
N PRO A 11 2.44 14.12 14.81
CA PRO A 11 3.40 13.58 13.85
C PRO A 11 4.79 14.09 14.23
N ALA A 12 5.72 13.14 14.48
CA ALA A 12 7.09 13.47 14.78
C ALA A 12 7.71 14.24 13.58
N THR A 13 8.01 15.50 13.78
CA THR A 13 8.50 16.41 12.75
C THR A 13 9.99 16.30 12.48
N GLU A 14 10.71 15.35 13.07
CA GLU A 14 12.16 15.18 12.85
C GLU A 14 12.56 13.70 12.74
N ILE A 15 13.25 13.38 11.66
CA ILE A 15 13.85 12.06 11.35
C ILE A 15 14.84 11.62 12.44
N ASP A 16 15.35 12.53 13.25
CA ASP A 16 16.35 12.31 14.30
C ASP A 16 15.80 11.67 15.60
N GLU A 17 14.49 11.60 15.81
CA GLU A 17 13.92 11.06 17.06
C GLU A 17 13.93 9.52 17.13
N LEU A 18 13.91 8.84 15.99
CA LEU A 18 13.80 7.37 15.92
C LEU A 18 15.11 6.62 16.21
N ASP A 19 16.27 7.26 16.06
CA ASP A 19 17.59 6.68 16.34
C ASP A 19 18.09 7.00 17.75
N ARG A 20 17.26 7.59 18.63
CA ARG A 20 17.66 7.83 20.02
C ARG A 20 17.82 6.51 20.75
N PRO A 21 18.96 6.26 21.40
CA PRO A 21 19.14 5.05 22.19
C PRO A 21 18.13 5.03 23.35
N TRP A 22 17.54 3.85 23.64
CA TRP A 22 16.47 3.65 24.63
C TRP A 22 16.75 4.29 26.01
N TRP A 23 18.03 4.47 26.38
CA TRP A 23 18.45 5.13 27.64
C TRP A 23 18.40 6.67 27.61
N LYS A 24 17.99 7.27 26.51
CA LYS A 24 17.75 8.71 26.37
C LYS A 24 16.28 9.03 26.12
N ASP A 25 15.43 8.01 26.06
CA ASP A 25 14.02 8.14 25.77
C ASP A 25 13.22 8.27 27.09
N PRO A 26 12.67 9.46 27.41
CA PRO A 26 11.95 9.69 28.66
C PRO A 26 10.67 8.85 28.75
N GLU A 27 10.05 8.49 27.63
CA GLU A 27 8.82 7.69 27.58
C GLU A 27 9.08 6.24 28.05
N LEU A 28 10.29 5.72 27.85
CA LEU A 28 10.72 4.42 28.39
C LEU A 28 11.34 4.52 29.79
N LEU A 29 12.08 5.59 30.06
CA LEU A 29 12.80 5.73 31.34
C LEU A 29 11.86 5.90 32.54
N LEU A 30 10.78 6.69 32.39
CA LEU A 30 9.84 6.92 33.49
C LEU A 30 9.14 5.63 33.94
N PRO A 31 8.56 4.79 33.03
CA PRO A 31 8.03 3.48 33.40
C PRO A 31 9.08 2.55 34.02
N ILE A 32 10.31 2.52 33.48
CA ILE A 32 11.39 1.67 34.04
C ILE A 32 11.71 2.07 35.49
N PHE A 33 11.86 3.37 35.76
CA PHE A 33 12.10 3.85 37.13
C PHE A 33 10.89 3.59 38.06
N SER A 34 9.67 3.73 37.55
CA SER A 34 8.45 3.34 38.28
C SER A 34 8.48 1.86 38.65
N GLY A 35 8.88 0.97 37.73
CA GLY A 35 9.02 -0.47 38.00
C GLY A 35 10.12 -0.79 38.98
N VAL A 36 11.28 -0.13 38.88
CA VAL A 36 12.38 -0.31 39.85
C VAL A 36 11.93 0.10 41.27
N ALA A 37 11.23 1.24 41.38
CA ALA A 37 10.69 1.71 42.65
C ALA A 37 9.66 0.71 43.22
N LEU A 38 8.76 0.19 42.41
CA LEU A 38 7.76 -0.81 42.78
C LEU A 38 8.42 -2.11 43.29
N ILE A 39 9.35 -2.68 42.49
CA ILE A 39 10.02 -3.94 42.82
C ILE A 39 10.84 -3.80 44.09
N THR A 40 11.54 -2.68 44.25
CA THR A 40 12.32 -2.40 45.45
C THR A 40 11.40 -2.21 46.67
N GLY A 41 10.26 -1.52 46.48
CA GLY A 41 9.23 -1.38 47.50
C GLY A 41 8.68 -2.73 47.96
N LEU A 42 8.34 -3.64 47.02
CA LEU A 42 7.88 -5.00 47.32
C LEU A 42 8.94 -5.82 48.08
N ALA A 43 10.20 -5.69 47.72
CA ALA A 43 11.31 -6.38 48.43
C ALA A 43 11.49 -5.87 49.87
N LEU A 44 11.33 -4.57 50.10
CA LEU A 44 11.39 -3.98 51.45
C LEU A 44 10.17 -4.35 52.29
N ASP A 45 8.99 -4.38 51.71
CA ASP A 45 7.75 -4.80 52.34
C ASP A 45 7.83 -6.26 52.80
N TRP A 46 8.37 -7.14 51.95
CA TRP A 46 8.64 -8.53 52.30
C TRP A 46 9.70 -8.68 53.40
N SER A 47 10.49 -7.64 53.66
CA SER A 47 11.51 -7.58 54.72
C SER A 47 11.00 -6.88 55.99
N ASP A 48 9.67 -6.69 56.12
CA ASP A 48 9.00 -6.00 57.25
C ASP A 48 9.41 -4.51 57.40
N LEU A 49 9.91 -3.88 56.35
CA LEU A 49 10.27 -2.46 56.32
C LEU A 49 9.16 -1.62 55.67
N GLU A 50 7.99 -1.54 56.31
CA GLU A 50 6.76 -0.94 55.76
C GLU A 50 6.91 0.54 55.35
N THR A 51 7.58 1.38 56.20
CA THR A 51 7.71 2.83 55.92
C THR A 51 8.53 3.12 54.68
N PRO A 52 9.76 2.57 54.48
CA PRO A 52 10.49 2.73 53.23
C PRO A 52 9.78 2.13 52.01
N ALA A 53 9.09 1.00 52.19
CA ALA A 53 8.31 0.39 51.10
C ALA A 53 7.19 1.33 50.64
N THR A 54 6.44 1.92 51.54
CA THR A 54 5.38 2.87 51.23
C THR A 54 5.91 4.11 50.49
N VAL A 55 7.05 4.63 50.88
CA VAL A 55 7.68 5.77 50.17
C VAL A 55 8.02 5.39 48.73
N LEU A 56 8.58 4.20 48.49
CA LEU A 56 8.90 3.72 47.13
C LEU A 56 7.65 3.45 46.31
N TYR A 57 6.57 2.96 46.91
CA TYR A 57 5.29 2.83 46.23
C TYR A 57 4.75 4.19 45.73
N TRP A 58 4.85 5.24 46.59
CA TRP A 58 4.49 6.60 46.16
C TRP A 58 5.38 7.11 45.04
N VAL A 59 6.69 6.86 45.08
CA VAL A 59 7.60 7.24 44.00
C VAL A 59 7.24 6.52 42.71
N GLY A 60 7.01 5.21 42.75
CA GLY A 60 6.58 4.41 41.59
C GLY A 60 5.26 4.88 41.01
N LEU A 61 4.26 5.15 41.89
CA LEU A 61 2.96 5.66 41.48
C LEU A 61 3.07 7.01 40.75
N LEU A 62 3.83 7.95 41.32
CA LEU A 62 3.95 9.29 40.72
C LEU A 62 4.68 9.27 39.39
N LEU A 63 5.77 8.47 39.28
CA LEU A 63 6.50 8.33 38.02
C LEU A 63 5.64 7.67 36.93
N GLY A 64 4.94 6.59 37.25
CA GLY A 64 4.08 5.91 36.29
C GLY A 64 2.84 6.74 35.93
N ALA A 65 2.14 7.34 36.91
CA ALA A 65 0.96 8.14 36.64
C ALA A 65 1.25 9.43 35.85
N TYR A 66 2.48 9.96 35.94
CA TYR A 66 2.88 11.14 35.18
C TYR A 66 2.79 10.93 33.65
N THR A 67 2.97 9.70 33.15
CA THR A 67 2.91 9.41 31.72
C THR A 67 1.50 9.54 31.14
N PHE A 68 0.45 9.09 31.86
CA PHE A 68 -0.91 9.00 31.33
C PHE A 68 -1.94 9.95 31.99
N ALA A 69 -1.82 10.21 33.31
CA ALA A 69 -2.85 10.93 34.04
C ALA A 69 -3.04 12.40 33.58
N PRO A 70 -1.97 13.19 33.32
CA PRO A 70 -2.14 14.56 32.79
C PRO A 70 -2.85 14.60 31.45
N GLY A 71 -2.51 13.69 30.53
CA GLY A 71 -3.14 13.53 29.22
C GLY A 71 -4.63 13.17 29.34
N ALA A 72 -4.95 12.21 30.21
CA ALA A 72 -6.32 11.79 30.47
C ALA A 72 -7.19 12.92 31.02
N ILE A 73 -6.68 13.69 31.99
CA ILE A 73 -7.38 14.84 32.58
C ILE A 73 -7.56 15.95 31.55
N ARG A 74 -6.51 16.27 30.78
CA ARG A 74 -6.59 17.27 29.70
C ARG A 74 -7.66 16.91 28.68
N ASN A 75 -7.68 15.65 28.21
CA ASN A 75 -8.67 15.17 27.24
C ASN A 75 -10.10 15.23 27.79
N LEU A 76 -10.29 14.92 29.07
CA LEU A 76 -11.61 15.06 29.74
C LEU A 76 -12.05 16.53 29.76
N VAL A 77 -11.17 17.44 30.19
CA VAL A 77 -11.54 18.87 30.42
C VAL A 77 -11.68 19.62 29.09
N THR A 78 -10.76 19.42 28.13
CA THR A 78 -10.74 20.18 26.88
C THR A 78 -11.63 19.57 25.80
N LYS A 79 -11.62 18.25 25.65
CA LYS A 79 -12.31 17.53 24.57
C LYS A 79 -13.57 16.80 25.02
N ARG A 80 -13.85 16.75 26.34
CA ARG A 80 -14.97 15.98 26.95
C ARG A 80 -14.99 14.52 26.51
N LYS A 81 -13.82 13.95 26.23
CA LYS A 81 -13.68 12.55 25.82
C LYS A 81 -13.34 11.69 27.04
N LEU A 82 -14.06 10.57 27.19
CA LEU A 82 -13.79 9.55 28.20
C LEU A 82 -12.87 8.51 27.55
N GLY A 83 -11.59 8.54 27.90
CA GLY A 83 -10.57 7.59 27.43
C GLY A 83 -10.20 6.55 28.48
N ILE A 84 -9.38 5.57 28.06
CA ILE A 84 -8.89 4.47 28.90
C ILE A 84 -8.03 5.01 30.04
N GLY A 85 -7.12 5.95 29.76
CA GLY A 85 -6.28 6.59 30.77
C GLY A 85 -7.08 7.24 31.91
N LEU A 86 -8.34 7.69 31.65
CA LEU A 86 -9.23 8.18 32.69
C LEU A 86 -9.69 7.06 33.64
N LEU A 87 -10.04 5.88 33.10
CA LEU A 87 -10.40 4.71 33.92
C LEU A 87 -9.24 4.30 34.83
N MET A 88 -8.02 4.27 34.30
CA MET A 88 -6.81 3.97 35.05
C MET A 88 -6.52 5.03 36.11
N THR A 89 -6.68 6.32 35.78
CA THR A 89 -6.51 7.42 36.74
C THR A 89 -7.51 7.32 37.89
N ILE A 90 -8.80 7.07 37.59
CA ILE A 90 -9.84 6.91 38.61
C ILE A 90 -9.53 5.70 39.49
N SER A 91 -9.10 4.57 38.92
CA SER A 91 -8.76 3.36 39.65
C SER A 91 -7.55 3.56 40.57
N ALA A 92 -6.51 4.25 40.07
CA ALA A 92 -5.31 4.56 40.88
C ALA A 92 -5.65 5.50 42.05
N VAL A 93 -6.41 6.56 41.80
CA VAL A 93 -6.86 7.50 42.86
C VAL A 93 -7.76 6.80 43.86
N GLY A 94 -8.68 5.97 43.41
CA GLY A 94 -9.56 5.18 44.29
C GLY A 94 -8.78 4.20 45.16
N ALA A 95 -7.79 3.51 44.60
CA ALA A 95 -6.91 2.60 45.36
C ALA A 95 -6.10 3.34 46.44
N VAL A 96 -5.59 4.55 46.13
CA VAL A 96 -4.91 5.41 47.09
C VAL A 96 -5.85 5.84 48.22
N ILE A 97 -7.08 6.25 47.93
CA ILE A 97 -8.08 6.65 48.93
C ILE A 97 -8.41 5.49 49.90
N LEU A 98 -8.42 4.26 49.39
CA LEU A 98 -8.67 3.04 50.15
C LEU A 98 -7.41 2.54 50.90
N GLY A 99 -6.25 3.20 50.76
CA GLY A 99 -5.00 2.82 51.41
C GLY A 99 -4.17 1.79 50.63
N PHE A 100 -4.59 1.35 49.46
CA PHE A 100 -3.88 0.35 48.62
C PHE A 100 -2.81 1.00 47.72
N VAL A 101 -1.86 1.74 48.30
CA VAL A 101 -0.83 2.49 47.54
C VAL A 101 0.05 1.57 46.70
N GLY A 102 0.39 0.37 47.19
CA GLY A 102 1.17 -0.63 46.46
C GLY A 102 0.45 -1.12 45.18
N GLU A 103 -0.86 -1.36 45.26
CA GLU A 103 -1.69 -1.74 44.11
C GLU A 103 -1.82 -0.60 43.12
N ALA A 104 -1.97 0.65 43.61
CA ALA A 104 -1.98 1.83 42.75
C ALA A 104 -0.64 2.03 42.00
N ALA A 105 0.48 1.77 42.69
CA ALA A 105 1.82 1.82 42.09
C ALA A 105 2.00 0.71 41.03
N ALA A 106 1.51 -0.50 41.30
CA ALA A 106 1.52 -1.60 40.34
C ALA A 106 0.70 -1.28 39.09
N LEU A 107 -0.52 -0.73 39.27
CA LEU A 107 -1.35 -0.28 38.15
C LEU A 107 -0.63 0.79 37.34
N ALA A 108 -0.08 1.82 37.98
CA ALA A 108 0.60 2.91 37.30
C ALA A 108 1.84 2.44 36.52
N PHE A 109 2.63 1.54 37.09
CA PHE A 109 3.78 0.94 36.41
C PHE A 109 3.36 0.08 35.22
N LEU A 110 2.46 -0.90 35.45
CA LEU A 110 2.07 -1.85 34.40
C LEU A 110 1.41 -1.14 33.22
N TYR A 111 0.52 -0.19 33.49
CA TYR A 111 -0.13 0.58 32.44
C TYR A 111 0.88 1.47 31.69
N SER A 112 1.76 2.19 32.39
CA SER A 112 2.75 3.07 31.75
C SER A 112 3.76 2.31 30.88
N ILE A 113 4.20 1.12 31.31
CA ILE A 113 5.11 0.31 30.49
C ILE A 113 4.40 -0.31 29.28
N ALA A 114 3.13 -0.69 29.42
CA ALA A 114 2.34 -1.18 28.29
C ALA A 114 2.13 -0.08 27.24
N GLU A 115 1.75 1.13 27.66
CA GLU A 115 1.60 2.31 26.79
C GLU A 115 2.93 2.61 26.05
N ALA A 116 4.06 2.63 26.75
CA ALA A 116 5.37 2.82 26.13
C ALA A 116 5.75 1.71 25.12
N LEU A 117 5.39 0.45 25.40
CA LEU A 117 5.58 -0.67 24.47
C LEU A 117 4.66 -0.58 23.26
N GLU A 118 3.42 -0.11 23.45
CA GLU A 118 2.46 0.17 22.38
C GLU A 118 3.01 1.20 21.42
N ASP A 119 3.49 2.35 21.93
CA ASP A 119 4.07 3.43 21.14
C ASP A 119 5.28 2.94 20.34
N LYS A 120 6.19 2.21 20.97
CA LYS A 120 7.35 1.61 20.27
C LYS A 120 6.97 0.56 19.22
N ALA A 121 5.91 -0.20 19.46
CA ALA A 121 5.40 -1.16 18.49
C ALA A 121 4.81 -0.43 17.26
N MET A 122 4.10 0.69 17.49
CA MET A 122 3.56 1.54 16.44
C MET A 122 4.68 2.21 15.63
N ASP A 123 5.68 2.81 16.29
CA ASP A 123 6.85 3.41 15.64
C ASP A 123 7.60 2.39 14.77
N ARG A 124 7.79 1.17 15.30
CA ARG A 124 8.43 0.09 14.54
C ARG A 124 7.61 -0.34 13.33
N ALA A 125 6.29 -0.38 13.46
CA ALA A 125 5.39 -0.70 12.35
C ALA A 125 5.44 0.38 11.25
N GLN A 126 5.56 1.66 11.63
CA GLN A 126 5.72 2.79 10.70
C GLN A 126 7.12 2.87 10.09
N GLY A 127 8.14 2.42 10.79
CA GLY A 127 9.54 2.50 10.36
C GLY A 127 9.85 1.79 9.04
N GLY A 128 9.07 0.78 8.67
CA GLY A 128 9.19 0.09 7.39
C GLY A 128 8.95 1.01 6.18
N LEU A 129 8.07 1.98 6.31
CA LEU A 129 7.75 2.95 5.27
C LEU A 129 8.84 4.04 5.15
N ARG A 130 9.28 4.56 6.29
CA ARG A 130 10.36 5.56 6.34
C ARG A 130 11.69 5.03 5.80
N ALA A 131 11.87 3.71 5.74
CA ALA A 131 13.04 3.11 5.11
C ALA A 131 13.11 3.41 3.61
N LEU A 132 11.99 3.66 2.91
CA LEU A 132 11.97 4.09 1.51
C LEU A 132 12.57 5.49 1.35
N LEU A 133 12.31 6.42 2.26
CA LEU A 133 12.92 7.77 2.22
C LEU A 133 14.44 7.73 2.40
N LYS A 134 14.99 6.73 3.09
CA LYS A 134 16.44 6.54 3.21
C LYS A 134 17.11 6.07 1.91
N LEU A 135 16.31 5.74 0.87
CA LEU A 135 16.84 5.41 -0.46
C LEU A 135 17.26 6.67 -1.24
N VAL A 136 16.71 7.84 -0.94
CA VAL A 136 17.16 9.11 -1.55
C VAL A 136 18.48 9.51 -0.91
N PRO A 137 19.55 9.77 -1.68
CA PRO A 137 20.82 10.25 -1.15
C PRO A 137 20.66 11.67 -0.58
N GLN A 138 21.50 12.04 0.38
CA GLN A 138 21.47 13.38 0.96
C GLN A 138 22.05 14.44 0.02
N THR A 139 22.99 14.06 -0.86
CA THR A 139 23.66 14.94 -1.81
C THR A 139 23.57 14.37 -3.23
N ALA A 140 23.63 15.27 -4.21
CA ALA A 140 23.70 14.93 -5.62
C ALA A 140 24.81 15.75 -6.30
N THR A 141 25.39 15.21 -7.38
CA THR A 141 26.31 15.96 -8.23
C THR A 141 25.53 16.56 -9.40
N VAL A 142 25.58 17.89 -9.56
CA VAL A 142 24.96 18.60 -10.70
C VAL A 142 26.01 19.22 -11.60
N LEU A 143 25.72 19.28 -12.88
CA LEU A 143 26.56 19.96 -13.88
C LEU A 143 26.02 21.39 -14.10
N ARG A 144 26.69 22.40 -13.55
CA ARG A 144 26.38 23.82 -13.78
C ARG A 144 27.50 24.42 -14.63
N ASP A 145 27.18 24.96 -15.78
CA ASP A 145 28.14 25.53 -16.74
C ASP A 145 29.32 24.57 -17.08
N GLY A 146 29.03 23.25 -17.17
CA GLY A 146 30.04 22.21 -17.46
C GLY A 146 30.95 21.86 -16.27
N THR A 147 30.71 22.41 -15.09
CA THR A 147 31.47 22.11 -13.86
C THR A 147 30.60 21.31 -12.90
N ALA A 148 31.15 20.16 -12.43
CA ALA A 148 30.46 19.32 -11.45
C ALA A 148 30.50 20.01 -10.06
N ALA A 149 29.33 20.19 -9.45
CA ALA A 149 29.16 20.72 -8.10
C ALA A 149 28.29 19.76 -7.28
N GLU A 150 28.65 19.54 -6.02
CA GLU A 150 27.84 18.78 -5.07
C GLU A 150 26.83 19.72 -4.42
N VAL A 151 25.56 19.31 -4.42
CA VAL A 151 24.43 20.05 -3.81
C VAL A 151 23.65 19.13 -2.88
N GLU A 152 22.92 19.68 -1.93
CA GLU A 152 21.96 18.86 -1.16
C GLU A 152 20.82 18.39 -2.09
N ALA A 153 20.43 17.12 -2.01
CA ALA A 153 19.41 16.55 -2.89
C ALA A 153 18.07 17.32 -2.81
N LYS A 154 17.70 17.82 -1.64
CA LYS A 154 16.49 18.63 -1.43
C LYS A 154 16.48 19.97 -2.19
N ASP A 155 17.66 20.48 -2.57
CA ASP A 155 17.83 21.77 -3.26
C ASP A 155 17.87 21.62 -4.80
N LEU A 156 17.61 20.38 -5.30
CA LEU A 156 17.50 20.12 -6.74
C LEU A 156 16.23 20.74 -7.30
N GLU A 157 16.39 21.47 -8.42
CA GLU A 157 15.29 22.05 -9.18
C GLU A 157 15.02 21.28 -10.48
N VAL A 158 13.82 21.41 -11.01
CA VAL A 158 13.44 20.79 -12.30
C VAL A 158 14.26 21.40 -13.44
N GLY A 159 14.81 20.55 -14.31
CA GLY A 159 15.64 20.94 -15.46
C GLY A 159 17.14 21.02 -15.16
N GLU A 160 17.60 20.76 -13.94
CA GLU A 160 19.02 20.62 -13.63
C GLU A 160 19.59 19.30 -14.17
N LEU A 161 20.86 19.31 -14.56
CA LEU A 161 21.53 18.13 -15.09
C LEU A 161 22.34 17.44 -14.00
N MET A 162 21.86 16.28 -13.50
CA MET A 162 22.57 15.45 -12.53
C MET A 162 23.60 14.56 -13.23
N LEU A 163 24.77 14.41 -12.61
CA LEU A 163 25.80 13.42 -12.99
C LEU A 163 25.75 12.25 -12.02
N VAL A 164 25.33 11.08 -12.48
CA VAL A 164 25.19 9.88 -11.64
C VAL A 164 26.26 8.86 -12.05
N ARG A 165 27.20 8.58 -11.14
CA ARG A 165 28.29 7.63 -11.38
C ARG A 165 27.87 6.19 -11.00
N PRO A 166 28.61 5.18 -11.49
CA PRO A 166 28.39 3.79 -11.06
C PRO A 166 28.46 3.65 -9.53
N GLY A 167 27.46 2.98 -8.95
CA GLY A 167 27.29 2.80 -7.52
C GLY A 167 26.56 3.94 -6.82
N GLU A 168 26.31 5.08 -7.48
CA GLU A 168 25.54 6.20 -6.91
C GLU A 168 24.03 5.97 -7.09
N ARG A 169 23.25 6.56 -6.20
CA ARG A 169 21.80 6.60 -6.26
C ARG A 169 21.31 7.84 -6.97
N ILE A 170 20.25 7.71 -7.71
CA ILE A 170 19.54 8.82 -8.36
C ILE A 170 18.80 9.62 -7.27
N ALA A 171 19.06 10.92 -7.20
CA ALA A 171 18.55 11.76 -6.11
C ALA A 171 17.11 12.24 -6.31
N THR A 172 16.67 12.40 -7.55
CA THR A 172 15.28 12.75 -7.91
C THR A 172 14.94 12.18 -9.28
N ASP A 173 13.65 12.13 -9.63
CA ASP A 173 13.21 11.61 -10.92
C ASP A 173 13.78 12.45 -12.08
N GLY A 174 14.06 11.80 -13.20
CA GLY A 174 14.63 12.48 -14.35
C GLY A 174 14.61 11.65 -15.63
N ILE A 175 15.12 12.26 -16.70
CA ILE A 175 15.28 11.66 -18.03
C ILE A 175 16.77 11.62 -18.38
N ILE A 176 17.25 10.46 -18.84
CA ILE A 176 18.63 10.34 -19.29
C ILE A 176 18.85 11.20 -20.54
N ARG A 177 19.82 12.11 -20.49
CA ARG A 177 20.25 12.92 -21.64
C ARG A 177 21.49 12.33 -22.32
N SER A 178 22.35 11.69 -21.54
CA SER A 178 23.62 11.10 -22.04
C SER A 178 24.01 9.89 -21.19
N GLY A 179 24.65 8.93 -21.80
CA GLY A 179 25.12 7.72 -21.16
C GLY A 179 24.22 6.51 -21.42
N ARG A 180 24.75 5.32 -21.10
CA ARG A 180 24.03 4.04 -21.08
C ARG A 180 24.51 3.26 -19.88
N SER A 181 23.57 2.61 -19.18
CA SER A 181 23.87 1.83 -17.98
C SER A 181 22.79 0.78 -17.73
N SER A 182 22.90 0.11 -16.60
CA SER A 182 21.81 -0.65 -16.00
C SER A 182 21.47 -0.07 -14.63
N LEU A 183 20.19 0.00 -14.30
CA LEU A 183 19.67 0.50 -13.02
C LEU A 183 19.17 -0.65 -12.16
N ASP A 184 19.62 -0.70 -10.93
CA ASP A 184 19.02 -1.55 -9.90
C ASP A 184 17.90 -0.79 -9.19
N THR A 185 16.66 -1.16 -9.52
CA THR A 185 15.44 -0.60 -8.94
C THR A 185 14.84 -1.51 -7.85
N SER A 186 15.52 -2.60 -7.49
CA SER A 186 15.00 -3.65 -6.60
C SER A 186 14.52 -3.16 -5.24
N ALA A 187 15.14 -2.10 -4.71
CA ALA A 187 14.75 -1.49 -3.44
C ALA A 187 13.42 -0.72 -3.53
N ILE A 188 12.99 -0.32 -4.74
CA ILE A 188 11.78 0.47 -5.01
C ILE A 188 10.67 -0.44 -5.55
N THR A 189 10.98 -1.18 -6.63
CA THR A 189 10.01 -2.00 -7.38
C THR A 189 9.90 -3.43 -6.87
N GLY A 190 10.90 -3.91 -6.14
CA GLY A 190 11.03 -5.31 -5.74
C GLY A 190 11.54 -6.24 -6.86
N GLU A 191 11.81 -5.72 -8.04
CA GLU A 191 12.33 -6.47 -9.20
C GLU A 191 13.84 -6.68 -9.06
N SER A 192 14.28 -7.94 -9.10
CA SER A 192 15.70 -8.28 -8.86
C SER A 192 16.61 -8.16 -10.10
N ILE A 193 16.03 -7.95 -11.28
CA ILE A 193 16.78 -7.85 -12.54
C ILE A 193 17.02 -6.39 -12.84
N PRO A 194 18.30 -5.93 -12.95
CA PRO A 194 18.58 -4.55 -13.33
C PRO A 194 18.04 -4.23 -14.74
N GLU A 195 17.47 -3.05 -14.90
CA GLU A 195 16.92 -2.55 -16.14
C GLU A 195 18.00 -1.84 -16.96
N GLU A 196 18.14 -2.18 -18.25
CA GLU A 196 19.04 -1.46 -19.16
C GLU A 196 18.41 -0.14 -19.57
N VAL A 197 19.17 0.96 -19.45
CA VAL A 197 18.70 2.31 -19.73
C VAL A 197 19.63 3.05 -20.69
N ALA A 198 19.01 3.92 -21.51
CA ALA A 198 19.64 4.69 -22.58
C ALA A 198 19.10 6.15 -22.62
N PRO A 199 19.70 7.04 -23.42
CA PRO A 199 19.18 8.40 -23.58
C PRO A 199 17.73 8.43 -24.04
N GLY A 200 16.89 9.17 -23.32
CA GLY A 200 15.44 9.29 -23.50
C GLY A 200 14.61 8.49 -22.49
N ASP A 201 15.21 7.55 -21.76
CA ASP A 201 14.50 6.77 -20.76
C ASP A 201 14.31 7.56 -19.47
N GLU A 202 13.18 7.35 -18.82
CA GLU A 202 12.87 7.90 -17.51
C GLU A 202 13.52 7.06 -16.41
N VAL A 203 14.02 7.73 -15.36
CA VAL A 203 14.68 7.06 -14.24
C VAL A 203 14.13 7.57 -12.91
N PRO A 204 13.74 6.67 -11.98
CA PRO A 204 13.14 7.05 -10.71
C PRO A 204 14.19 7.41 -9.65
N ALA A 205 13.79 8.29 -8.72
CA ALA A 205 14.55 8.58 -7.51
C ALA A 205 14.85 7.29 -6.71
N GLY A 206 16.05 7.19 -6.14
CA GLY A 206 16.47 6.07 -5.29
C GLY A 206 17.02 4.84 -6.03
N ALA A 207 16.88 4.74 -7.37
CA ALA A 207 17.51 3.70 -8.17
C ALA A 207 19.04 3.80 -8.11
N ILE A 208 19.75 2.64 -8.16
CA ILE A 208 21.21 2.60 -8.13
C ILE A 208 21.73 2.44 -9.55
N ASN A 209 22.59 3.35 -9.97
CA ASN A 209 23.30 3.22 -11.24
C ASN A 209 24.41 2.15 -11.13
N SER A 210 24.40 1.15 -12.00
CA SER A 210 25.29 -0.03 -11.86
C SER A 210 26.59 0.06 -12.67
N ALA A 211 26.59 0.66 -13.88
CA ALA A 211 27.71 0.51 -14.81
C ALA A 211 28.26 1.82 -15.38
N GLY A 212 27.57 2.46 -16.31
CA GLY A 212 28.02 3.68 -17.01
C GLY A 212 27.78 4.95 -16.20
N VAL A 213 28.43 6.04 -16.59
CA VAL A 213 28.07 7.37 -16.07
C VAL A 213 26.84 7.87 -16.83
N LEU A 214 25.86 8.35 -16.10
CA LEU A 214 24.63 8.93 -16.64
C LEU A 214 24.57 10.43 -16.38
N GLU A 215 24.14 11.17 -17.39
CA GLU A 215 23.68 12.56 -17.23
C GLU A 215 22.15 12.55 -17.28
N VAL A 216 21.53 12.91 -16.17
CA VAL A 216 20.07 12.84 -15.97
C VAL A 216 19.55 14.25 -15.76
N GLU A 217 18.64 14.68 -16.62
CA GLU A 217 17.90 15.94 -16.44
C GLU A 217 16.73 15.71 -15.50
N THR A 218 16.67 16.49 -14.43
CA THR A 218 15.64 16.37 -13.39
C THR A 218 14.26 16.73 -13.92
N THR A 219 13.28 15.86 -13.68
CA THR A 219 11.85 16.08 -14.01
C THR A 219 11.04 16.47 -12.78
N ALA A 220 11.56 16.20 -11.58
CA ALA A 220 10.97 16.55 -10.30
C ALA A 220 11.96 17.30 -9.42
N ALA A 221 11.47 18.14 -8.51
CA ALA A 221 12.29 18.76 -7.49
C ALA A 221 12.79 17.73 -6.47
N GLY A 222 13.90 17.97 -5.80
CA GLY A 222 14.47 17.05 -4.84
C GLY A 222 13.55 16.72 -3.64
N THR A 223 12.62 17.63 -3.32
CA THR A 223 11.62 17.46 -2.25
C THR A 223 10.30 16.86 -2.73
N ASP A 224 10.07 16.78 -4.03
CA ASP A 224 8.78 16.39 -4.63
C ASP A 224 9.00 15.37 -5.75
N ASN A 225 9.59 14.24 -5.40
CA ASN A 225 9.86 13.13 -6.31
C ASN A 225 8.90 11.96 -6.06
N SER A 226 8.95 10.96 -6.95
CA SER A 226 8.08 9.79 -6.88
C SER A 226 8.15 9.04 -5.54
N LEU A 227 9.32 8.97 -4.89
CA LEU A 227 9.46 8.32 -3.58
C LEU A 227 8.81 9.14 -2.45
N THR A 228 8.97 10.46 -2.45
CA THR A 228 8.30 11.33 -1.46
C THR A 228 6.80 11.27 -1.62
N THR A 229 6.30 11.34 -2.85
CA THR A 229 4.87 11.17 -3.17
C THR A 229 4.33 9.83 -2.68
N LEU A 230 5.06 8.72 -2.90
CA LEU A 230 4.67 7.39 -2.41
C LEU A 230 4.59 7.33 -0.88
N VAL A 231 5.54 7.96 -0.18
CA VAL A 231 5.53 8.00 1.29
C VAL A 231 4.36 8.83 1.82
N ASP A 232 4.13 10.02 1.25
CA ASP A 232 3.01 10.89 1.62
C ASP A 232 1.65 10.19 1.41
N LEU A 233 1.49 9.47 0.29
CA LEU A 233 0.29 8.66 0.02
C LEU A 233 0.07 7.59 1.08
N VAL A 234 1.13 6.91 1.54
CA VAL A 234 1.00 5.89 2.57
C VAL A 234 0.80 6.49 3.97
N GLU A 235 1.39 7.65 4.29
CA GLU A 235 1.11 8.36 5.53
C GLU A 235 -0.34 8.84 5.59
N GLN A 236 -0.87 9.40 4.50
CA GLN A 236 -2.30 9.74 4.38
C GLN A 236 -3.19 8.50 4.51
N ALA A 237 -2.76 7.39 3.91
CA ALA A 237 -3.48 6.11 3.96
C ALA A 237 -3.65 5.57 5.38
N GLN A 238 -2.66 5.78 6.24
CA GLN A 238 -2.74 5.36 7.65
C GLN A 238 -3.80 6.14 8.45
N ALA A 239 -4.17 7.34 7.98
CA ALA A 239 -5.23 8.13 8.59
C ALA A 239 -6.64 7.61 8.27
N GLU A 240 -6.84 6.88 7.16
CA GLU A 240 -8.12 6.31 6.77
C GLU A 240 -8.39 4.95 7.40
N LYS A 241 -9.38 4.91 8.30
CA LYS A 241 -9.76 3.68 9.03
C LYS A 241 -10.55 2.71 8.17
N GLY A 242 -10.13 1.45 8.16
CA GLY A 242 -10.87 0.35 7.58
C GLY A 242 -12.18 -0.01 8.33
N ASP A 243 -12.97 -0.89 7.76
CA ASP A 243 -14.26 -1.29 8.33
C ASP A 243 -14.11 -1.99 9.69
N ARG A 244 -13.11 -2.83 9.86
CA ARG A 244 -12.82 -3.50 11.15
C ARG A 244 -12.37 -2.52 12.22
N ALA A 245 -11.56 -1.52 11.85
CA ALA A 245 -11.19 -0.42 12.74
C ALA A 245 -12.42 0.38 13.17
N ARG A 246 -13.34 0.68 12.24
CA ARG A 246 -14.61 1.34 12.53
C ARG A 246 -15.52 0.50 13.44
N ILE A 247 -15.54 -0.84 13.24
CA ILE A 247 -16.29 -1.76 14.10
C ILE A 247 -15.67 -1.81 15.49
N ALA A 248 -14.35 -1.92 15.61
CA ALA A 248 -13.65 -1.89 16.89
C ALA A 248 -13.91 -0.59 17.65
N ASP A 249 -13.83 0.56 16.98
CA ASP A 249 -14.18 1.86 17.56
C ASP A 249 -15.67 1.94 17.98
N ARG A 250 -16.58 1.43 17.16
CA ARG A 250 -18.03 1.41 17.49
C ARG A 250 -18.34 0.56 18.70
N ILE A 251 -17.55 -0.49 18.96
CA ILE A 251 -17.66 -1.31 20.17
C ILE A 251 -16.99 -0.60 21.34
N ALA A 252 -15.78 -0.05 21.15
CA ALA A 252 -15.01 0.55 22.23
C ALA A 252 -15.60 1.87 22.75
N GLN A 253 -16.17 2.71 21.88
CA GLN A 253 -16.74 4.01 22.27
C GLN A 253 -17.84 3.94 23.34
N PRO A 254 -18.88 3.09 23.23
CA PRO A 254 -19.90 2.95 24.26
C PRO A 254 -19.42 2.12 25.45
N LEU A 255 -18.35 1.32 25.30
CA LEU A 255 -17.87 0.44 26.35
C LEU A 255 -17.30 1.22 27.53
N VAL A 256 -16.51 2.28 27.30
CA VAL A 256 -15.91 3.09 28.37
C VAL A 256 -16.98 3.72 29.29
N PRO A 257 -17.96 4.49 28.80
CA PRO A 257 -19.04 5.00 29.66
C PRO A 257 -19.90 3.87 30.26
N GLY A 258 -20.12 2.78 29.51
CA GLY A 258 -20.85 1.61 30.02
C GLY A 258 -20.16 0.96 31.23
N VAL A 259 -18.85 0.80 31.16
CA VAL A 259 -18.01 0.26 32.26
C VAL A 259 -18.03 1.20 33.48
N MET A 260 -17.96 2.51 33.27
CA MET A 260 -18.07 3.48 34.35
C MET A 260 -19.41 3.37 35.06
N ILE A 261 -20.53 3.27 34.32
CA ILE A 261 -21.86 3.07 34.88
C ILE A 261 -21.92 1.74 35.64
N LEU A 262 -21.41 0.66 35.05
CA LEU A 262 -21.37 -0.66 35.70
C LEU A 262 -20.58 -0.62 37.01
N ALA A 263 -19.41 0.00 37.03
CA ALA A 263 -18.61 0.14 38.22
C ALA A 263 -19.33 0.91 39.35
N VAL A 264 -19.99 2.01 38.97
CA VAL A 264 -20.82 2.76 39.93
C VAL A 264 -21.98 1.89 40.47
N LEU A 265 -22.64 1.13 39.60
CA LEU A 265 -23.72 0.22 40.05
C LEU A 265 -23.17 -0.89 40.96
N VAL A 266 -22.05 -1.50 40.64
CA VAL A 266 -21.39 -2.50 41.49
C VAL A 266 -21.01 -1.91 42.83
N GLY A 267 -20.41 -0.72 42.86
CA GLY A 267 -20.05 -0.03 44.11
C GLY A 267 -21.26 0.33 44.96
N VAL A 268 -22.26 0.97 44.37
CA VAL A 268 -23.44 1.45 45.11
C VAL A 268 -24.33 0.28 45.59
N ILE A 269 -24.75 -0.59 44.66
CA ILE A 269 -25.64 -1.70 45.00
C ILE A 269 -24.92 -2.68 45.94
N GLY A 270 -23.64 -2.98 45.66
CA GLY A 270 -22.85 -3.85 46.51
C GLY A 270 -22.68 -3.30 47.94
N SER A 271 -22.40 -2.00 48.08
CA SER A 271 -22.28 -1.33 49.39
C SER A 271 -23.59 -1.30 50.18
N LEU A 272 -24.72 -1.34 49.50
CA LEU A 272 -26.03 -1.47 50.15
C LEU A 272 -26.33 -2.90 50.61
N LEU A 273 -25.72 -3.90 49.98
CA LEU A 273 -25.97 -5.33 50.25
C LEU A 273 -24.88 -5.96 51.12
N GLY A 274 -23.72 -5.32 51.30
CA GLY A 274 -22.58 -5.86 52.01
C GLY A 274 -21.61 -4.78 52.53
N ASP A 275 -20.35 -5.16 52.75
CA ASP A 275 -19.32 -4.24 53.23
C ASP A 275 -18.92 -3.23 52.13
N PRO A 276 -19.04 -1.91 52.39
CA PRO A 276 -18.78 -0.87 51.41
C PRO A 276 -17.34 -0.86 50.86
N GLU A 277 -16.34 -1.12 51.71
CA GLU A 277 -14.93 -1.12 51.32
C GLU A 277 -14.66 -2.23 50.29
N THR A 278 -15.13 -3.45 50.55
CA THR A 278 -15.06 -4.58 49.63
C THR A 278 -15.70 -4.27 48.26
N TRP A 279 -16.90 -3.68 48.23
CA TRP A 279 -17.63 -3.44 46.98
C TRP A 279 -17.09 -2.25 46.19
N ILE A 280 -16.58 -1.19 46.87
CA ILE A 280 -15.88 -0.10 46.22
C ILE A 280 -14.57 -0.61 45.57
N THR A 281 -13.80 -1.47 46.29
CA THR A 281 -12.62 -2.13 45.73
C THR A 281 -12.98 -2.94 44.47
N ARG A 282 -14.03 -3.76 44.50
CA ARG A 282 -14.51 -4.51 43.32
C ARG A 282 -14.92 -3.59 42.18
N ALA A 283 -15.54 -2.45 42.48
CA ALA A 283 -15.90 -1.47 41.47
C ALA A 283 -14.66 -0.88 40.76
N LEU A 284 -13.57 -0.61 41.49
CA LEU A 284 -12.31 -0.17 40.91
C LEU A 284 -11.66 -1.27 40.05
N VAL A 285 -11.71 -2.53 40.51
CA VAL A 285 -11.23 -3.67 39.73
C VAL A 285 -12.01 -3.85 38.42
N VAL A 286 -13.34 -3.64 38.44
CA VAL A 286 -14.20 -3.68 37.25
C VAL A 286 -13.82 -2.61 36.22
N LEU A 287 -13.45 -1.40 36.66
CA LEU A 287 -12.99 -0.33 35.74
C LEU A 287 -11.77 -0.78 34.92
N VAL A 288 -10.85 -1.49 35.54
CA VAL A 288 -9.65 -2.01 34.87
C VAL A 288 -9.97 -3.26 34.04
N ALA A 289 -10.68 -4.24 34.62
CA ALA A 289 -10.97 -5.52 33.98
C ALA A 289 -11.75 -5.40 32.66
N ALA A 290 -12.58 -4.38 32.54
CA ALA A 290 -13.42 -4.14 31.38
C ALA A 290 -12.84 -3.09 30.41
N SER A 291 -11.60 -2.66 30.61
CA SER A 291 -10.95 -1.69 29.72
C SER A 291 -10.69 -2.29 28.33
N PRO A 292 -11.04 -1.60 27.23
CA PRO A 292 -10.88 -2.12 25.88
C PRO A 292 -9.50 -1.82 25.25
N CYS A 293 -8.41 -1.67 26.02
CA CYS A 293 -7.07 -1.30 25.52
C CYS A 293 -6.63 -2.19 24.37
N ALA A 294 -6.56 -3.50 24.61
CA ALA A 294 -6.14 -4.48 23.62
C ALA A 294 -7.01 -4.47 22.33
N LEU A 295 -8.30 -4.13 22.44
CA LEU A 295 -9.18 -4.00 21.28
C LEU A 295 -8.86 -2.73 20.48
N ALA A 296 -8.60 -1.62 21.16
CA ALA A 296 -8.34 -0.32 20.54
C ALA A 296 -7.05 -0.33 19.71
N ILE A 297 -5.95 -0.97 20.21
CA ILE A 297 -4.67 -1.04 19.52
C ILE A 297 -4.61 -2.14 18.47
N SER A 298 -5.38 -3.22 18.61
CA SER A 298 -5.22 -4.45 17.82
C SER A 298 -5.34 -4.25 16.32
N VAL A 299 -6.28 -3.41 15.88
CA VAL A 299 -6.56 -3.17 14.46
C VAL A 299 -5.56 -2.18 13.87
N PRO A 300 -5.38 -0.95 14.41
CA PRO A 300 -4.44 0.02 13.87
C PRO A 300 -3.02 -0.54 13.73
N LEU A 301 -2.49 -1.14 14.79
CA LEU A 301 -1.14 -1.72 14.77
C LEU A 301 -0.98 -2.79 13.68
N THR A 302 -1.95 -3.70 13.55
CA THR A 302 -1.88 -4.78 12.56
C THR A 302 -1.94 -4.22 11.13
N VAL A 303 -2.81 -3.23 10.88
CA VAL A 303 -2.96 -2.57 9.58
C VAL A 303 -1.68 -1.83 9.20
N VAL A 304 -1.15 -1.00 10.10
CA VAL A 304 0.09 -0.24 9.88
C VAL A 304 1.26 -1.17 9.60
N ALA A 305 1.42 -2.22 10.41
CA ALA A 305 2.45 -3.23 10.23
C ALA A 305 2.34 -3.97 8.89
N ALA A 306 1.12 -4.29 8.46
CA ALA A 306 0.88 -4.98 7.20
C ALA A 306 1.12 -4.07 5.98
N ILE A 307 0.63 -2.83 6.01
CA ILE A 307 0.85 -1.85 4.93
C ILE A 307 2.35 -1.55 4.79
N GLY A 308 3.06 -1.31 5.91
CA GLY A 308 4.50 -1.10 5.90
C GLY A 308 5.31 -2.29 5.38
N ALA A 309 4.82 -3.53 5.59
CA ALA A 309 5.45 -4.71 5.00
C ALA A 309 5.14 -4.86 3.50
N ALA A 310 3.95 -4.46 3.05
CA ALA A 310 3.57 -4.49 1.64
C ALA A 310 4.45 -3.55 0.80
N SER A 311 4.72 -2.34 1.31
CA SER A 311 5.58 -1.37 0.62
C SER A 311 7.01 -1.87 0.41
N GLN A 312 7.54 -2.73 1.30
CA GLN A 312 8.90 -3.30 1.17
C GLN A 312 9.03 -4.26 -0.03
N PHE A 313 7.93 -4.80 -0.55
CA PHE A 313 7.95 -5.63 -1.76
C PHE A 313 7.22 -4.97 -2.94
N GLY A 314 7.20 -3.63 -2.98
CA GLY A 314 6.72 -2.87 -4.12
C GLY A 314 5.20 -2.75 -4.23
N VAL A 315 4.45 -2.92 -3.13
CA VAL A 315 2.97 -2.78 -3.11
C VAL A 315 2.56 -1.68 -2.15
N VAL A 316 2.10 -0.57 -2.68
CA VAL A 316 1.63 0.61 -1.95
C VAL A 316 0.12 0.52 -1.77
N ILE A 317 -0.35 0.44 -0.53
CA ILE A 317 -1.77 0.36 -0.18
C ILE A 317 -2.18 1.68 0.45
N LYS A 318 -3.12 2.40 -0.17
CA LYS A 318 -3.46 3.78 0.17
C LYS A 318 -4.38 3.96 1.38
N SER A 319 -4.96 2.90 1.94
CA SER A 319 -5.79 3.02 3.14
C SER A 319 -5.94 1.70 3.88
N GLY A 320 -6.21 1.78 5.19
CA GLY A 320 -6.62 0.61 5.97
C GLY A 320 -7.88 -0.05 5.40
N ALA A 321 -8.78 0.74 4.82
CA ALA A 321 -9.97 0.26 4.14
C ALA A 321 -9.62 -0.54 2.87
N ALA A 322 -8.69 -0.01 2.05
CA ALA A 322 -8.18 -0.70 0.87
C ALA A 322 -7.50 -2.02 1.26
N PHE A 323 -6.67 -2.02 2.32
CA PHE A 323 -6.03 -3.24 2.83
C PHE A 323 -7.06 -4.31 3.23
N GLU A 324 -8.11 -3.92 3.95
CA GLU A 324 -9.15 -4.86 4.37
C GLU A 324 -9.96 -5.41 3.19
N ARG A 325 -10.33 -4.54 2.22
CA ARG A 325 -11.04 -4.94 1.00
C ARG A 325 -10.19 -5.84 0.13
N LEU A 326 -8.88 -5.55 -0.02
CA LEU A 326 -7.94 -6.37 -0.78
C LEU A 326 -7.91 -7.82 -0.28
N GLY A 327 -7.93 -8.03 1.04
CA GLY A 327 -8.02 -9.37 1.62
C GLY A 327 -9.31 -10.13 1.29
N GLY A 328 -10.37 -9.42 0.94
CA GLY A 328 -11.69 -9.98 0.60
C GLY A 328 -11.87 -10.35 -0.88
N ILE A 329 -10.95 -9.95 -1.76
CA ILE A 329 -11.09 -10.12 -3.22
C ILE A 329 -11.23 -11.60 -3.60
N ARG A 330 -12.18 -11.87 -4.50
CA ARG A 330 -12.49 -13.20 -5.08
C ARG A 330 -12.49 -13.18 -6.60
N HIS A 331 -12.50 -12.01 -7.22
CA HIS A 331 -12.49 -11.84 -8.65
C HIS A 331 -11.50 -10.73 -9.03
N LEU A 332 -10.72 -10.94 -10.11
CA LEU A 332 -9.77 -9.99 -10.64
C LEU A 332 -10.13 -9.71 -12.11
N ALA A 333 -10.53 -8.49 -12.39
CA ALA A 333 -10.65 -7.98 -13.75
C ALA A 333 -9.32 -7.34 -14.16
N VAL A 334 -8.76 -7.76 -15.29
CA VAL A 334 -7.42 -7.33 -15.74
C VAL A 334 -7.53 -6.69 -17.11
N ASP A 335 -6.98 -5.49 -17.26
CA ASP A 335 -6.77 -4.92 -18.58
C ASP A 335 -5.68 -5.69 -19.33
N LYS A 336 -5.79 -5.73 -20.67
CA LYS A 336 -4.78 -6.39 -21.50
C LYS A 336 -3.54 -5.53 -21.67
N THR A 337 -3.71 -4.32 -22.21
CA THR A 337 -2.62 -3.48 -22.74
C THR A 337 -1.85 -2.82 -21.60
N GLY A 338 -0.52 -2.90 -21.61
CA GLY A 338 0.31 -2.33 -20.52
C GLY A 338 0.28 -3.11 -19.20
N THR A 339 -0.73 -3.98 -19.01
CA THR A 339 -0.89 -4.81 -17.81
C THR A 339 -0.47 -6.26 -18.07
N LEU A 340 -1.26 -7.04 -18.81
CA LEU A 340 -0.88 -8.41 -19.20
C LEU A 340 0.23 -8.43 -20.25
N THR A 341 0.33 -7.39 -21.06
CA THR A 341 1.33 -7.23 -22.12
C THR A 341 2.37 -6.18 -21.74
N ARG A 342 3.48 -6.14 -22.48
CA ARG A 342 4.59 -5.23 -22.23
C ARG A 342 4.35 -3.79 -22.72
N ASN A 343 3.26 -3.54 -23.46
CA ASN A 343 3.01 -2.30 -24.18
C ASN A 343 4.13 -1.95 -25.19
N GLN A 344 4.73 -2.97 -25.77
CA GLN A 344 5.76 -2.88 -26.80
C GLN A 344 5.33 -3.72 -28.01
N PRO A 345 4.40 -3.21 -28.83
CA PRO A 345 3.94 -3.92 -30.01
C PRO A 345 5.07 -4.05 -31.04
N GLU A 346 5.17 -5.22 -31.67
CA GLU A 346 6.13 -5.51 -32.75
C GLU A 346 5.43 -6.10 -33.96
N VAL A 347 5.99 -5.85 -35.15
CA VAL A 347 5.52 -6.46 -36.39
C VAL A 347 5.99 -7.91 -36.46
N ASN A 348 5.08 -8.85 -36.26
CA ASN A 348 5.35 -10.28 -36.26
C ASN A 348 5.10 -10.96 -37.61
N GLY A 349 4.24 -10.39 -38.45
CA GLY A 349 3.89 -10.97 -39.73
C GLY A 349 3.61 -9.92 -40.81
N VAL A 350 3.99 -10.19 -42.06
CA VAL A 350 3.61 -9.39 -43.22
C VAL A 350 3.27 -10.34 -44.36
N VAL A 351 2.08 -10.24 -44.88
CA VAL A 351 1.61 -11.02 -46.05
C VAL A 351 1.35 -10.07 -47.20
N PRO A 352 2.21 -10.02 -48.23
CA PRO A 352 2.04 -9.18 -49.40
C PRO A 352 0.93 -9.67 -50.32
N ALA A 353 0.33 -8.75 -51.09
CA ALA A 353 -0.67 -9.02 -52.12
C ALA A 353 -0.48 -8.08 -53.32
N GLY A 354 -1.22 -8.31 -54.39
CA GLY A 354 -1.30 -7.39 -55.52
C GLY A 354 0.02 -7.13 -56.27
N GLY A 355 1.03 -8.02 -56.14
CA GLY A 355 2.32 -7.86 -56.78
C GLY A 355 3.33 -7.01 -56.00
N PHE A 356 2.99 -6.60 -54.76
CA PHE A 356 3.91 -5.97 -53.81
C PHE A 356 4.76 -7.03 -53.09
N ASP A 357 5.96 -6.63 -52.66
CA ASP A 357 6.77 -7.44 -51.77
C ASP A 357 6.70 -6.94 -50.30
N ARG A 358 7.23 -7.73 -49.35
CA ARG A 358 7.24 -7.40 -47.94
C ARG A 358 7.87 -6.04 -47.60
N PRO A 359 9.06 -5.68 -48.15
CA PRO A 359 9.68 -4.38 -47.93
C PRO A 359 8.80 -3.23 -48.43
N GLN A 360 8.13 -3.36 -49.59
CA GLN A 360 7.26 -2.35 -50.13
C GLN A 360 6.01 -2.10 -49.26
N VAL A 361 5.38 -3.19 -48.78
CA VAL A 361 4.22 -3.10 -47.89
C VAL A 361 4.59 -2.36 -46.60
N LEU A 362 5.74 -2.70 -46.00
CA LEU A 362 6.24 -2.05 -44.77
C LEU A 362 6.62 -0.58 -45.05
N SER A 363 7.29 -0.28 -46.15
CA SER A 363 7.69 1.08 -46.50
C SER A 363 6.49 2.02 -46.69
N PHE A 364 5.45 1.59 -47.44
CA PHE A 364 4.24 2.38 -47.60
C PHE A 364 3.48 2.57 -46.31
N ALA A 365 3.33 1.50 -45.49
CA ALA A 365 2.66 1.58 -44.20
C ALA A 365 3.40 2.50 -43.21
N ALA A 366 4.71 2.31 -43.08
CA ALA A 366 5.55 3.11 -42.18
C ALA A 366 5.54 4.60 -42.56
N ALA A 367 5.47 4.93 -43.88
CA ALA A 367 5.43 6.31 -44.36
C ALA A 367 4.23 7.10 -43.81
N VAL A 368 3.05 6.50 -43.74
CA VAL A 368 1.86 7.15 -43.16
C VAL A 368 1.79 7.04 -41.67
N GLU A 369 2.21 5.91 -41.08
CA GLU A 369 2.15 5.65 -39.65
C GLU A 369 3.16 6.49 -38.83
N GLN A 370 4.25 6.98 -39.44
CA GLN A 370 5.20 7.91 -38.75
C GLN A 370 4.53 9.19 -38.21
N GLN A 371 3.34 9.55 -38.72
CA GLN A 371 2.62 10.74 -38.29
C GLN A 371 1.37 10.40 -37.45
N SER A 372 1.11 9.13 -37.16
CA SER A 372 0.01 8.68 -36.32
C SER A 372 0.44 8.61 -34.84
N THR A 373 -0.50 8.88 -33.95
CA THR A 373 -0.36 8.69 -32.49
C THR A 373 -0.93 7.35 -32.01
N HIS A 374 -1.39 6.49 -32.95
CA HIS A 374 -1.95 5.19 -32.59
C HIS A 374 -0.89 4.25 -32.01
N PRO A 375 -1.17 3.44 -30.96
CA PRO A 375 -0.19 2.54 -30.34
C PRO A 375 0.51 1.58 -31.30
N LEU A 376 -0.15 1.13 -32.38
CA LEU A 376 0.44 0.24 -33.40
C LEU A 376 1.36 0.97 -34.38
N ALA A 377 1.22 2.29 -34.51
CA ALA A 377 1.94 3.09 -35.50
C ALA A 377 3.46 3.06 -35.28
N ALA A 378 3.90 3.18 -34.04
CA ALA A 378 5.32 3.13 -33.68
C ALA A 378 5.97 1.80 -34.10
N ALA A 379 5.27 0.67 -33.92
CA ALA A 379 5.76 -0.65 -34.33
C ALA A 379 5.90 -0.77 -35.85
N ILE A 380 4.90 -0.26 -36.58
CA ILE A 380 4.91 -0.31 -38.06
C ILE A 380 5.97 0.65 -38.61
N ALA A 381 6.11 1.83 -38.04
CA ALA A 381 7.13 2.81 -38.41
C ALA A 381 8.55 2.26 -38.16
N ALA A 382 8.77 1.60 -37.03
CA ALA A 382 10.05 0.98 -36.69
C ALA A 382 10.42 -0.19 -37.63
N ALA A 383 9.43 -0.91 -38.17
CA ALA A 383 9.61 -2.00 -39.10
C ALA A 383 9.97 -1.54 -40.53
N GLY A 384 9.76 -0.26 -40.85
CA GLY A 384 10.11 0.35 -42.14
C GLY A 384 10.96 1.61 -41.99
N PRO A 385 12.20 1.52 -41.45
CA PRO A 385 13.00 2.70 -41.07
C PRO A 385 13.42 3.59 -42.24
N GLU A 386 13.43 3.08 -43.47
CA GLU A 386 13.77 3.82 -44.72
C GLU A 386 12.52 4.29 -45.48
N ALA A 387 11.38 4.44 -44.79
CA ALA A 387 10.13 4.84 -45.40
C ALA A 387 10.19 6.28 -45.97
N PRO A 388 9.63 6.53 -47.18
CA PRO A 388 9.54 7.88 -47.76
C PRO A 388 8.61 8.76 -46.92
N THR A 389 8.74 10.08 -47.06
CA THR A 389 7.86 11.03 -46.37
C THR A 389 6.46 11.01 -47.01
N ALA A 390 5.42 10.89 -46.17
CA ALA A 390 4.03 11.02 -46.61
C ALA A 390 3.54 12.47 -46.51
N SER A 391 2.58 12.85 -47.39
CA SER A 391 1.86 14.12 -47.37
C SER A 391 0.36 13.88 -47.28
N ASP A 392 -0.41 14.96 -47.06
CA ASP A 392 -1.89 14.93 -47.01
C ASP A 392 -2.44 13.83 -46.07
N ILE A 393 -1.86 13.72 -44.89
CA ILE A 393 -2.24 12.72 -43.88
C ILE A 393 -3.65 13.02 -43.35
N SER A 394 -4.46 11.98 -43.31
CA SER A 394 -5.79 11.99 -42.70
C SER A 394 -5.96 10.73 -41.84
N GLU A 395 -6.22 10.90 -40.55
CA GLU A 395 -6.51 9.82 -39.61
C GLU A 395 -8.00 9.82 -39.26
N GLU A 396 -8.64 8.65 -39.31
CA GLU A 396 -10.05 8.45 -38.96
C GLU A 396 -10.13 7.47 -37.79
N ALA A 397 -10.56 7.99 -36.62
CA ALA A 397 -10.60 7.23 -35.38
C ALA A 397 -11.42 5.93 -35.51
N GLY A 398 -10.80 4.80 -35.11
CA GLY A 398 -11.40 3.47 -35.20
C GLY A 398 -11.39 2.82 -36.59
N HIS A 399 -10.90 3.51 -37.59
CA HIS A 399 -10.77 3.03 -38.97
C HIS A 399 -9.30 2.86 -39.37
N GLY A 400 -8.51 3.94 -39.43
CA GLY A 400 -7.12 3.90 -39.82
C GLY A 400 -6.59 5.25 -40.26
N ILE A 401 -5.45 5.24 -40.94
CA ILE A 401 -4.72 6.40 -41.42
C ILE A 401 -4.49 6.30 -42.96
N GLY A 402 -4.49 7.43 -43.62
CA GLY A 402 -4.18 7.52 -45.04
C GLY A 402 -3.36 8.74 -45.41
N GLY A 403 -2.67 8.69 -46.52
CA GLY A 403 -1.87 9.80 -47.03
C GLY A 403 -1.39 9.56 -48.47
N ILE A 404 -0.62 10.50 -48.99
CA ILE A 404 0.03 10.40 -50.30
C ILE A 404 1.53 10.09 -50.09
N VAL A 405 1.99 8.96 -50.63
CA VAL A 405 3.39 8.51 -50.56
C VAL A 405 3.90 8.35 -51.99
N GLU A 406 4.93 9.09 -52.37
CA GLU A 406 5.49 9.07 -53.73
C GLU A 406 4.41 9.28 -54.85
N GLY A 407 3.40 10.13 -54.56
CA GLY A 407 2.30 10.41 -55.47
C GLY A 407 1.20 9.34 -55.54
N ARG A 408 1.29 8.29 -54.71
CA ARG A 408 0.30 7.22 -54.62
C ARG A 408 -0.52 7.36 -53.34
N ARG A 409 -1.81 7.05 -53.41
CA ARG A 409 -2.69 7.05 -52.25
C ARG A 409 -2.49 5.79 -51.44
N VAL A 410 -2.07 5.93 -50.19
CA VAL A 410 -1.86 4.83 -49.26
C VAL A 410 -2.89 4.92 -48.14
N LEU A 411 -3.54 3.79 -47.81
CA LEU A 411 -4.39 3.65 -46.64
C LEU A 411 -3.88 2.48 -45.78
N VAL A 412 -3.80 2.68 -44.48
CA VAL A 412 -3.50 1.62 -43.49
C VAL A 412 -4.67 1.59 -42.51
N GLY A 413 -5.31 0.43 -42.34
CA GLY A 413 -6.48 0.38 -41.50
C GLY A 413 -6.95 -1.01 -41.10
N SER A 414 -7.94 -1.02 -40.21
CA SER A 414 -8.55 -2.22 -39.67
C SER A 414 -9.21 -3.09 -40.76
N PRO A 415 -9.19 -4.44 -40.65
CA PRO A 415 -9.98 -5.33 -41.51
C PRO A 415 -11.50 -5.11 -41.45
N ARG A 416 -11.99 -4.31 -40.52
CA ARG A 416 -13.40 -3.87 -40.47
C ARG A 416 -13.69 -2.73 -41.44
N TRP A 417 -12.69 -1.97 -41.79
CA TRP A 417 -12.78 -0.82 -42.70
C TRP A 417 -12.31 -1.14 -44.13
N ILE A 418 -11.19 -1.89 -44.24
CA ILE A 418 -10.61 -2.32 -45.51
C ILE A 418 -10.96 -3.79 -45.75
N ASP A 419 -11.49 -4.13 -46.92
CA ASP A 419 -11.80 -5.53 -47.27
C ASP A 419 -10.49 -6.33 -47.47
N ALA A 420 -10.34 -7.39 -46.67
CA ALA A 420 -9.19 -8.26 -46.76
C ALA A 420 -9.11 -9.09 -48.05
N GLY A 421 -10.22 -9.23 -48.81
CA GLY A 421 -10.24 -9.92 -50.09
C GLY A 421 -9.54 -11.28 -50.06
N PRO A 422 -8.49 -11.48 -50.92
CA PRO A 422 -7.76 -12.75 -50.98
C PRO A 422 -6.96 -13.07 -49.71
N LEU A 423 -6.64 -12.07 -48.87
CA LEU A 423 -5.87 -12.25 -47.65
C LEU A 423 -6.73 -12.62 -46.42
N LYS A 424 -8.06 -12.79 -46.59
CA LYS A 424 -8.96 -13.08 -45.48
C LYS A 424 -8.51 -14.27 -44.61
N ALA A 425 -8.09 -15.36 -45.23
CA ALA A 425 -7.62 -16.53 -44.51
C ALA A 425 -6.31 -16.27 -43.74
N ASP A 426 -5.42 -15.43 -44.32
CA ASP A 426 -4.16 -15.05 -43.64
C ASP A 426 -4.42 -14.12 -42.47
N VAL A 427 -5.32 -13.15 -42.62
CA VAL A 427 -5.76 -12.27 -41.53
C VAL A 427 -6.39 -13.10 -40.39
N GLU A 428 -7.31 -14.01 -40.72
CA GLU A 428 -7.93 -14.90 -39.71
C GLU A 428 -6.90 -15.78 -39.01
N ARG A 429 -5.87 -16.28 -39.70
CA ARG A 429 -4.77 -17.02 -39.10
C ARG A 429 -3.96 -16.16 -38.16
N MET A 430 -3.49 -14.97 -38.60
CA MET A 430 -2.73 -14.05 -37.78
C MET A 430 -3.50 -13.64 -36.50
N GLU A 431 -4.80 -13.31 -36.64
CA GLU A 431 -5.66 -13.00 -35.50
C GLU A 431 -5.79 -14.20 -34.54
N SER A 432 -5.88 -15.44 -35.06
CA SER A 432 -5.92 -16.65 -34.24
C SER A 432 -4.60 -16.94 -33.52
N GLU A 433 -3.50 -16.38 -34.00
CA GLU A 433 -2.17 -16.40 -33.37
C GLU A 433 -1.98 -15.22 -32.38
N GLY A 434 -3.02 -14.40 -32.13
CA GLY A 434 -2.97 -13.29 -31.17
C GLY A 434 -2.39 -11.99 -31.73
N GLN A 435 -2.32 -11.84 -33.08
CA GLN A 435 -1.86 -10.60 -33.72
C GLN A 435 -3.03 -9.67 -34.02
N THR A 436 -2.83 -8.38 -33.86
CA THR A 436 -3.75 -7.35 -34.38
C THR A 436 -3.37 -7.06 -35.84
N CYS A 437 -4.29 -7.26 -36.77
CA CYS A 437 -4.04 -7.08 -38.19
C CYS A 437 -4.43 -5.70 -38.66
N VAL A 438 -3.59 -5.08 -39.48
CA VAL A 438 -3.91 -3.94 -40.32
C VAL A 438 -3.70 -4.28 -41.79
N LEU A 439 -4.56 -3.73 -42.65
CA LEU A 439 -4.48 -3.89 -44.11
C LEU A 439 -3.91 -2.64 -44.72
N VAL A 440 -3.08 -2.82 -45.75
CA VAL A 440 -2.45 -1.76 -46.49
C VAL A 440 -3.00 -1.77 -47.91
N THR A 441 -3.52 -0.62 -48.37
CA THR A 441 -3.90 -0.42 -49.79
C THR A 441 -3.06 0.69 -50.42
N VAL A 442 -2.79 0.54 -51.70
CA VAL A 442 -2.05 1.52 -52.51
C VAL A 442 -2.84 1.74 -53.78
N ASP A 443 -3.30 2.98 -54.02
CA ASP A 443 -4.19 3.34 -55.13
C ASP A 443 -5.45 2.45 -55.17
N ASP A 444 -6.09 2.27 -54.04
CA ASP A 444 -7.28 1.44 -53.79
C ASP A 444 -7.06 -0.09 -54.02
N ALA A 445 -5.85 -0.52 -54.41
CA ALA A 445 -5.49 -1.94 -54.52
C ALA A 445 -4.91 -2.48 -53.21
N LEU A 446 -5.34 -3.67 -52.78
CA LEU A 446 -4.80 -4.31 -51.60
C LEU A 446 -3.32 -4.67 -51.83
N ALA A 447 -2.43 -4.06 -51.05
CA ALA A 447 -0.99 -4.27 -51.09
C ALA A 447 -0.50 -5.35 -50.12
N GLY A 448 -1.17 -5.50 -48.96
CA GLY A 448 -0.81 -6.53 -47.98
C GLY A 448 -1.54 -6.41 -46.66
N ALA A 449 -1.22 -7.37 -45.78
CA ALA A 449 -1.63 -7.37 -44.39
C ALA A 449 -0.39 -7.37 -43.48
N ILE A 450 -0.43 -6.58 -42.42
CA ILE A 450 0.61 -6.51 -41.37
C ILE A 450 -0.01 -6.99 -40.06
N GLY A 451 0.60 -7.99 -39.44
CA GLY A 451 0.25 -8.47 -38.11
C GLY A 451 1.18 -7.88 -37.06
N VAL A 452 0.62 -7.21 -36.10
CA VAL A 452 1.32 -6.60 -34.96
C VAL A 452 0.86 -7.30 -33.69
N ARG A 453 1.79 -7.67 -32.83
CA ARG A 453 1.49 -8.29 -31.55
C ARG A 453 2.22 -7.59 -30.42
N ASP A 454 1.48 -7.28 -29.37
CA ASP A 454 2.05 -6.90 -28.09
C ASP A 454 2.24 -8.16 -27.26
N GLU A 455 3.48 -8.45 -26.87
CA GLU A 455 3.81 -9.72 -26.24
C GLU A 455 3.30 -9.80 -24.81
N LEU A 456 2.74 -10.98 -24.48
CA LEU A 456 2.34 -11.29 -23.10
C LEU A 456 3.58 -11.31 -22.21
N ARG A 457 3.49 -10.73 -21.01
CA ARG A 457 4.55 -10.82 -20.02
C ARG A 457 4.76 -12.29 -19.62
N PRO A 458 6.01 -12.76 -19.50
CA PRO A 458 6.31 -14.17 -19.28
C PRO A 458 5.79 -14.71 -17.93
N GLU A 459 5.63 -13.84 -16.92
CA GLU A 459 5.12 -14.19 -15.59
C GLU A 459 3.61 -14.35 -15.51
N VAL A 460 2.83 -13.93 -16.53
CA VAL A 460 1.36 -13.93 -16.51
C VAL A 460 0.76 -15.31 -16.24
N PRO A 461 1.16 -16.40 -16.93
CA PRO A 461 0.57 -17.71 -16.69
C PRO A 461 0.79 -18.20 -15.24
N GLU A 462 1.97 -17.93 -14.67
CA GLU A 462 2.29 -18.26 -13.28
C GLU A 462 1.42 -17.46 -12.30
N ALA A 463 1.27 -16.15 -12.55
CA ALA A 463 0.45 -15.27 -11.72
C ALA A 463 -1.03 -15.67 -11.74
N VAL A 464 -1.58 -15.97 -12.93
CA VAL A 464 -2.97 -16.44 -13.10
C VAL A 464 -3.20 -17.78 -12.39
N GLN A 465 -2.27 -18.73 -12.55
CA GLN A 465 -2.34 -20.01 -11.85
C GLN A 465 -2.32 -19.81 -10.32
N ALA A 466 -1.46 -18.92 -9.81
CA ALA A 466 -1.39 -18.61 -8.38
C ALA A 466 -2.67 -17.93 -7.87
N LEU A 467 -3.36 -17.11 -8.69
CA LEU A 467 -4.65 -16.51 -8.36
C LEU A 467 -5.74 -17.59 -8.27
N HIS A 468 -5.86 -18.47 -9.25
CA HIS A 468 -6.81 -19.60 -9.22
C HIS A 468 -6.57 -20.51 -8.01
N ALA A 469 -5.31 -20.81 -7.67
CA ALA A 469 -4.95 -21.58 -6.47
C ALA A 469 -5.36 -20.90 -5.15
N ASN A 470 -5.65 -19.59 -5.18
CA ASN A 470 -6.14 -18.80 -4.06
C ASN A 470 -7.64 -18.49 -4.13
N ASP A 471 -8.41 -19.24 -4.91
CA ASP A 471 -9.85 -19.04 -5.13
C ASP A 471 -10.17 -17.62 -5.62
N VAL A 472 -9.41 -17.12 -6.59
CA VAL A 472 -9.63 -15.84 -7.30
C VAL A 472 -9.87 -16.15 -8.77
N GLU A 473 -11.06 -15.81 -9.26
CA GLU A 473 -11.40 -15.86 -10.67
C GLU A 473 -10.75 -14.69 -11.40
N VAL A 474 -10.35 -14.91 -12.68
CA VAL A 474 -9.69 -13.88 -13.47
C VAL A 474 -10.46 -13.67 -14.78
N SER A 475 -10.80 -12.41 -15.08
CA SER A 475 -11.41 -11.99 -16.35
C SER A 475 -10.53 -10.99 -17.07
N MET A 476 -10.33 -11.18 -18.38
CA MET A 476 -9.62 -10.20 -19.24
C MET A 476 -10.62 -9.23 -19.85
N LEU A 477 -10.34 -7.93 -19.72
CA LEU A 477 -11.10 -6.84 -20.36
C LEU A 477 -10.22 -6.18 -21.42
N THR A 478 -10.71 -6.05 -22.66
CA THR A 478 -9.92 -5.46 -23.74
C THR A 478 -10.78 -4.82 -24.83
N GLY A 479 -10.26 -3.79 -25.49
CA GLY A 479 -10.84 -3.21 -26.70
C GLY A 479 -10.53 -4.00 -27.98
N ASP A 480 -9.63 -4.98 -27.93
CA ASP A 480 -9.24 -5.79 -29.07
C ASP A 480 -10.40 -6.63 -29.62
N ASN A 481 -10.23 -7.14 -30.85
CA ASN A 481 -11.18 -8.08 -31.42
C ASN A 481 -11.22 -9.40 -30.62
N THR A 482 -12.39 -10.03 -30.63
CA THR A 482 -12.66 -11.23 -29.84
C THR A 482 -11.70 -12.40 -30.12
N ARG A 483 -11.20 -12.54 -31.37
CA ARG A 483 -10.32 -13.64 -31.78
C ARG A 483 -8.92 -13.47 -31.19
N THR A 484 -8.32 -12.29 -31.33
CA THR A 484 -7.02 -11.95 -30.74
C THR A 484 -7.07 -12.04 -29.21
N ALA A 485 -8.13 -11.51 -28.59
CA ALA A 485 -8.30 -11.54 -27.13
C ALA A 485 -8.34 -12.96 -26.58
N ARG A 486 -9.10 -13.85 -27.23
CA ARG A 486 -9.19 -15.28 -26.82
C ARG A 486 -7.89 -16.03 -27.01
N ALA A 487 -7.13 -15.74 -28.07
CA ALA A 487 -5.84 -16.37 -28.30
C ALA A 487 -4.84 -16.04 -27.18
N LEU A 488 -4.73 -14.75 -26.81
CA LEU A 488 -3.87 -14.32 -25.69
C LEU A 488 -4.34 -14.85 -24.34
N ALA A 489 -5.65 -14.81 -24.08
CA ALA A 489 -6.24 -15.34 -22.85
C ALA A 489 -5.95 -16.84 -22.66
N GLY A 490 -6.03 -17.63 -23.75
CA GLY A 490 -5.69 -19.04 -23.74
C GLY A 490 -4.23 -19.29 -23.34
N ILE A 491 -3.30 -18.45 -23.78
CA ILE A 491 -1.88 -18.52 -23.37
C ILE A 491 -1.72 -18.11 -21.90
N ALA A 492 -2.48 -17.09 -21.47
CA ALA A 492 -2.47 -16.58 -20.09
C ALA A 492 -3.14 -17.53 -19.08
N GLY A 493 -3.96 -18.49 -19.54
CA GLY A 493 -4.77 -19.36 -18.68
C GLY A 493 -6.02 -18.66 -18.13
N ILE A 494 -6.58 -17.69 -18.87
CA ILE A 494 -7.80 -16.94 -18.52
C ILE A 494 -8.98 -17.42 -19.37
N ASP A 495 -10.06 -17.87 -18.73
CA ASP A 495 -11.23 -18.42 -19.42
C ASP A 495 -12.28 -17.34 -19.76
N ASP A 496 -12.52 -16.35 -18.88
CA ASP A 496 -13.48 -15.27 -19.10
C ASP A 496 -12.82 -14.09 -19.80
N VAL A 497 -13.30 -13.83 -21.03
CA VAL A 497 -12.78 -12.76 -21.91
C VAL A 497 -13.90 -11.85 -22.36
N ARG A 498 -13.76 -10.57 -22.09
CA ARG A 498 -14.65 -9.50 -22.57
C ARG A 498 -13.87 -8.64 -23.53
N ALA A 499 -14.18 -8.78 -24.81
CA ALA A 499 -13.49 -8.13 -25.92
C ALA A 499 -14.34 -7.03 -26.56
N GLU A 500 -13.72 -6.20 -27.40
CA GLU A 500 -14.36 -5.13 -28.17
C GLU A 500 -15.02 -4.05 -27.29
N LEU A 501 -14.44 -3.83 -26.09
CA LEU A 501 -14.96 -2.91 -25.08
C LEU A 501 -14.46 -1.49 -25.31
N ARG A 502 -15.34 -0.51 -25.09
CA ARG A 502 -14.97 0.89 -24.89
C ARG A 502 -14.63 1.13 -23.42
N PRO A 503 -13.94 2.23 -23.07
CA PRO A 503 -13.64 2.54 -21.68
C PRO A 503 -14.87 2.56 -20.75
N GLU A 504 -16.00 3.08 -21.24
CA GLU A 504 -17.26 3.14 -20.48
C GLU A 504 -17.86 1.73 -20.24
N ASP A 505 -17.71 0.82 -21.23
CA ASP A 505 -18.16 -0.56 -21.12
C ASP A 505 -17.35 -1.31 -20.06
N LYS A 506 -16.01 -1.09 -20.01
CA LYS A 506 -15.13 -1.66 -18.96
C LYS A 506 -15.60 -1.24 -17.56
N ALA A 507 -15.84 0.05 -17.34
CA ALA A 507 -16.32 0.55 -16.06
C ALA A 507 -17.66 -0.07 -15.64
N SER A 508 -18.59 -0.19 -16.59
CA SER A 508 -19.90 -0.81 -16.34
C SER A 508 -19.80 -2.30 -15.97
N ILE A 509 -18.94 -3.05 -16.67
CA ILE A 509 -18.70 -4.48 -16.40
C ILE A 509 -18.04 -4.67 -15.03
N VAL A 510 -17.04 -3.85 -14.69
CA VAL A 510 -16.36 -3.92 -13.38
C VAL A 510 -17.33 -3.59 -12.24
N ALA A 511 -18.19 -2.59 -12.42
CA ALA A 511 -19.23 -2.26 -11.44
C ALA A 511 -20.25 -3.41 -11.29
N GLU A 512 -20.62 -4.07 -12.37
CA GLU A 512 -21.49 -5.27 -12.32
C GLU A 512 -20.81 -6.39 -11.56
N PHE A 513 -19.55 -6.71 -11.84
CA PHE A 513 -18.78 -7.73 -11.12
C PHE A 513 -18.69 -7.39 -9.62
N SER A 514 -18.33 -6.14 -9.30
CA SER A 514 -18.19 -5.66 -7.92
C SER A 514 -19.49 -5.73 -7.11
N SER A 515 -20.64 -5.60 -7.79
CA SER A 515 -21.96 -5.73 -7.15
C SER A 515 -22.29 -7.17 -6.72
N LYS A 516 -21.71 -8.17 -7.38
CA LYS A 516 -21.96 -9.61 -7.14
C LYS A 516 -20.89 -10.25 -6.27
N THR A 517 -19.65 -9.89 -6.49
CA THR A 517 -18.48 -10.49 -5.85
C THR A 517 -17.42 -9.41 -5.61
N PRO A 518 -16.72 -9.40 -4.47
CA PRO A 518 -15.61 -8.46 -4.26
C PRO A 518 -14.58 -8.59 -5.37
N THR A 519 -14.51 -7.58 -6.25
CA THR A 519 -13.72 -7.56 -7.48
C THR A 519 -12.63 -6.51 -7.40
N ALA A 520 -11.39 -6.89 -7.74
CA ALA A 520 -10.34 -5.94 -8.03
C ALA A 520 -10.26 -5.68 -9.54
N MET A 521 -9.98 -4.43 -9.93
CA MET A 521 -9.60 -4.08 -11.30
C MET A 521 -8.13 -3.69 -11.31
N ILE A 522 -7.38 -4.21 -12.28
CA ILE A 522 -5.99 -3.86 -12.49
C ILE A 522 -5.78 -3.32 -13.91
N GLY A 523 -5.10 -2.19 -14.02
CA GLY A 523 -4.81 -1.49 -15.27
C GLY A 523 -3.64 -0.52 -15.13
N ASP A 524 -3.28 0.14 -16.24
CA ASP A 524 -2.21 1.16 -16.30
C ASP A 524 -2.66 2.55 -15.81
N GLY A 525 -3.94 2.75 -15.58
CA GLY A 525 -4.55 3.90 -14.91
C GLY A 525 -4.96 5.07 -15.79
N ILE A 526 -4.45 5.26 -17.00
CA ILE A 526 -4.79 6.43 -17.81
C ILE A 526 -6.18 6.25 -18.46
N ASN A 527 -6.40 5.12 -19.13
CA ASN A 527 -7.65 4.81 -19.80
C ASN A 527 -8.65 4.06 -18.91
N ASP A 528 -8.17 3.43 -17.85
CA ASP A 528 -8.95 2.55 -16.98
C ASP A 528 -9.39 3.21 -15.67
N ALA A 529 -9.07 4.50 -15.44
CA ALA A 529 -9.41 5.22 -14.21
C ALA A 529 -10.89 5.08 -13.79
N PRO A 530 -11.90 5.17 -14.70
CA PRO A 530 -13.29 4.92 -14.33
C PRO A 530 -13.56 3.47 -13.90
N ALA A 531 -12.89 2.50 -14.50
CA ALA A 531 -13.03 1.07 -14.14
C ALA A 531 -12.32 0.77 -12.80
N LEU A 532 -11.15 1.35 -12.57
CA LEU A 532 -10.44 1.27 -11.28
C LEU A 532 -11.29 1.83 -10.14
N ALA A 533 -11.89 3.02 -10.34
CA ALA A 533 -12.76 3.65 -9.35
C ALA A 533 -14.07 2.87 -9.10
N GLY A 534 -14.59 2.15 -10.10
CA GLY A 534 -15.79 1.32 -10.01
C GLY A 534 -15.57 -0.05 -9.35
N ALA A 535 -14.33 -0.47 -9.16
CA ALA A 535 -13.98 -1.73 -8.53
C ALA A 535 -14.13 -1.70 -6.99
N THR A 536 -14.22 -2.88 -6.36
CA THR A 536 -14.09 -2.97 -4.89
C THR A 536 -12.71 -2.52 -4.46
N VAL A 537 -11.66 -2.82 -5.26
CA VAL A 537 -10.29 -2.35 -5.10
C VAL A 537 -9.73 -2.05 -6.48
N GLY A 538 -9.35 -0.80 -6.75
CA GLY A 538 -8.59 -0.42 -7.93
C GLY A 538 -7.09 -0.64 -7.70
N ILE A 539 -6.40 -1.26 -8.66
CA ILE A 539 -4.96 -1.55 -8.61
C ILE A 539 -4.29 -0.92 -9.83
N ALA A 540 -3.40 0.03 -9.62
CA ALA A 540 -2.58 0.62 -10.69
C ALA A 540 -1.23 -0.12 -10.80
N MET A 541 -0.80 -0.40 -12.04
CA MET A 541 0.50 -1.02 -12.33
C MET A 541 1.49 0.03 -12.84
N GLY A 542 2.79 -0.16 -12.51
CA GLY A 542 3.87 0.69 -13.02
C GLY A 542 3.80 2.13 -12.53
N ALA A 543 3.38 2.33 -11.29
CA ALA A 543 3.10 3.63 -10.69
C ALA A 543 4.33 4.56 -10.48
N THR A 544 5.38 4.38 -11.26
CA THR A 544 6.60 5.20 -11.19
C THR A 544 6.52 6.48 -12.01
N GLY A 545 5.43 6.71 -12.78
CA GLY A 545 5.40 7.83 -13.72
C GLY A 545 4.04 8.50 -13.98
N SER A 546 2.92 7.97 -13.50
CA SER A 546 1.59 8.57 -13.77
C SER A 546 0.85 8.90 -12.48
N ASP A 547 0.87 10.16 -12.07
CA ASP A 547 0.12 10.67 -10.90
C ASP A 547 -1.38 10.36 -10.98
N ALA A 548 -1.97 10.42 -12.19
CA ALA A 548 -3.40 10.15 -12.41
C ALA A 548 -3.78 8.68 -12.14
N ALA A 549 -2.91 7.73 -12.49
CA ALA A 549 -3.11 6.31 -12.21
C ALA A 549 -3.02 6.03 -10.71
N ILE A 550 -2.00 6.61 -10.08
CA ILE A 550 -1.82 6.51 -8.63
C ILE A 550 -3.04 7.13 -7.93
N GLU A 551 -3.52 8.31 -8.35
CA GLU A 551 -4.59 9.01 -7.67
C GLU A 551 -5.92 8.24 -7.70
N SER A 552 -6.23 7.56 -8.80
CA SER A 552 -7.51 6.84 -9.00
C SER A 552 -7.57 5.44 -8.38
N ALA A 553 -6.43 4.83 -8.05
CA ALA A 553 -6.37 3.47 -7.52
C ALA A 553 -6.31 3.42 -5.98
N ASP A 554 -6.82 2.35 -5.37
CA ASP A 554 -6.70 2.04 -3.93
C ASP A 554 -5.34 1.44 -3.58
N VAL A 555 -4.72 0.75 -4.55
CA VAL A 555 -3.43 0.05 -4.42
C VAL A 555 -2.59 0.37 -5.65
N ALA A 556 -1.32 0.66 -5.46
CA ALA A 556 -0.37 0.90 -6.54
C ALA A 556 0.80 -0.09 -6.45
N PHE A 557 1.17 -0.67 -7.58
CA PHE A 557 2.39 -1.46 -7.72
C PHE A 557 3.48 -0.59 -8.35
N THR A 558 4.62 -0.49 -7.68
CA THR A 558 5.76 0.30 -8.15
C THR A 558 6.50 -0.35 -9.33
N GLY A 559 6.35 -1.67 -9.51
CA GLY A 559 6.87 -2.42 -10.64
C GLY A 559 5.77 -3.01 -11.53
N HIS A 560 6.19 -3.82 -12.48
CA HIS A 560 5.30 -4.45 -13.46
C HIS A 560 5.13 -5.97 -13.25
N ASP A 561 5.71 -6.55 -12.19
CA ASP A 561 5.65 -7.99 -11.92
C ASP A 561 4.27 -8.41 -11.39
N LEU A 562 3.49 -9.08 -12.24
CA LEU A 562 2.14 -9.54 -11.90
C LEU A 562 2.10 -10.60 -10.79
N ARG A 563 3.23 -11.25 -10.46
CA ARG A 563 3.32 -12.20 -9.33
C ARG A 563 3.15 -11.51 -7.97
N LEU A 564 3.29 -10.18 -7.93
CA LEU A 564 3.01 -9.38 -6.73
C LEU A 564 1.53 -9.38 -6.36
N ILE A 565 0.60 -9.57 -7.33
CA ILE A 565 -0.85 -9.56 -7.08
C ILE A 565 -1.25 -10.70 -6.12
N PRO A 566 -1.02 -11.99 -6.45
CA PRO A 566 -1.35 -13.08 -5.54
C PRO A 566 -0.63 -12.95 -4.19
N LYS A 567 0.61 -12.42 -4.17
CA LYS A 567 1.36 -12.16 -2.94
C LYS A 567 0.70 -11.09 -2.07
N ALA A 568 0.26 -9.97 -2.66
CA ALA A 568 -0.45 -8.90 -1.97
C ALA A 568 -1.80 -9.37 -1.40
N LEU A 569 -2.58 -10.14 -2.18
CA LEU A 569 -3.85 -10.74 -1.74
C LEU A 569 -3.65 -11.68 -0.54
N GLN A 570 -2.65 -12.58 -0.60
CA GLN A 570 -2.33 -13.48 0.51
C GLN A 570 -1.90 -12.71 1.76
N HIS A 571 -1.08 -11.66 1.59
CA HIS A 571 -0.62 -10.80 2.66
C HIS A 571 -1.79 -10.08 3.34
N ALA A 572 -2.70 -9.50 2.57
CA ALA A 572 -3.91 -8.84 3.08
C ALA A 572 -4.86 -9.81 3.80
N ARG A 573 -5.05 -11.03 3.25
CA ARG A 573 -5.83 -12.11 3.90
C ARG A 573 -5.22 -12.54 5.24
N ARG A 574 -3.89 -12.65 5.30
CA ARG A 574 -3.17 -12.97 6.55
C ARG A 574 -3.35 -11.89 7.59
N GLY A 575 -3.16 -10.61 7.23
CA GLY A 575 -3.36 -9.48 8.14
C GLY A 575 -4.79 -9.41 8.65
N SER A 576 -5.80 -9.55 7.77
CA SER A 576 -7.22 -9.63 8.14
C SER A 576 -7.52 -10.76 9.13
N ARG A 577 -6.85 -11.92 8.99
CA ARG A 577 -6.99 -13.05 9.93
C ARG A 577 -6.37 -12.72 11.29
N ILE A 578 -5.22 -12.05 11.32
CA ILE A 578 -4.58 -11.59 12.56
C ILE A 578 -5.47 -10.58 13.28
N ILE A 579 -6.05 -9.61 12.57
CA ILE A 579 -7.01 -8.64 13.11
C ILE A 579 -8.16 -9.38 13.80
N ASN A 580 -8.80 -10.33 13.11
CA ASN A 580 -9.91 -11.08 13.66
C ASN A 580 -9.51 -11.89 14.91
N GLN A 581 -8.31 -12.51 14.93
CA GLN A 581 -7.77 -13.20 16.11
C GLN A 581 -7.64 -12.25 17.30
N ASN A 582 -7.08 -11.07 17.07
CA ASN A 582 -6.89 -10.06 18.11
C ASN A 582 -8.22 -9.54 18.66
N ILE A 583 -9.20 -9.26 17.80
CA ILE A 583 -10.55 -8.84 18.22
C ILE A 583 -11.19 -9.91 19.11
N VAL A 584 -11.16 -11.17 18.68
CA VAL A 584 -11.75 -12.29 19.44
C VAL A 584 -11.03 -12.46 20.78
N LEU A 585 -9.70 -12.40 20.80
CA LEU A 585 -8.92 -12.52 22.03
C LEU A 585 -9.23 -11.40 23.02
N SER A 586 -9.26 -10.14 22.54
CA SER A 586 -9.58 -8.98 23.37
C SER A 586 -10.97 -9.06 23.99
N LEU A 587 -11.98 -9.45 23.20
CA LEU A 587 -13.34 -9.63 23.71
C LEU A 587 -13.43 -10.79 24.71
N ALA A 588 -12.75 -11.90 24.46
CA ALA A 588 -12.72 -13.05 25.37
C ALA A 588 -12.13 -12.69 26.73
N ILE A 589 -11.05 -11.88 26.75
CA ILE A 589 -10.42 -11.41 27.99
C ILE A 589 -11.40 -10.58 28.79
N ILE A 590 -12.08 -9.61 28.19
CA ILE A 590 -13.08 -8.76 28.87
C ILE A 590 -14.21 -9.63 29.45
N ILE A 591 -14.76 -10.57 28.66
CA ILE A 591 -15.85 -11.46 29.06
C ILE A 591 -15.43 -12.36 30.26
N VAL A 592 -14.19 -12.80 30.31
CA VAL A 592 -13.69 -13.65 31.40
C VAL A 592 -13.31 -12.84 32.63
N LEU A 593 -12.59 -11.73 32.45
CA LEU A 593 -12.10 -10.94 33.60
C LEU A 593 -13.22 -10.20 34.35
N MET A 594 -14.24 -9.73 33.65
CA MET A 594 -15.31 -8.96 34.27
C MET A 594 -16.08 -9.74 35.36
N PRO A 595 -16.56 -10.98 35.17
CA PRO A 595 -17.16 -11.77 36.23
C PRO A 595 -16.20 -12.08 37.38
N LEU A 596 -14.91 -12.35 37.09
CA LEU A 596 -13.89 -12.60 38.10
C LEU A 596 -13.60 -11.35 38.97
N ALA A 597 -13.62 -10.17 38.37
CA ALA A 597 -13.52 -8.90 39.06
C ALA A 597 -14.71 -8.66 39.99
N ILE A 598 -15.94 -8.83 39.50
CA ILE A 598 -17.17 -8.64 40.27
C ILE A 598 -17.25 -9.63 41.45
N SER A 599 -16.85 -10.89 41.24
CA SER A 599 -16.85 -11.92 42.29
C SER A 599 -15.81 -11.67 43.37
N GLY A 600 -14.78 -10.85 43.10
CA GLY A 600 -13.68 -10.57 44.02
C GLY A 600 -12.64 -11.69 44.09
N VAL A 601 -12.63 -12.62 43.14
CA VAL A 601 -11.61 -13.70 43.03
C VAL A 601 -10.24 -13.11 42.70
N LEU A 602 -10.20 -12.04 41.92
CA LEU A 602 -8.96 -11.35 41.55
C LEU A 602 -8.95 -9.93 42.17
N GLY A 603 -7.84 -9.57 42.79
CA GLY A 603 -7.54 -8.23 43.28
C GLY A 603 -7.09 -7.31 42.13
N LEU A 604 -6.95 -6.01 42.41
CA LEU A 604 -6.63 -4.99 41.39
C LEU A 604 -5.33 -5.28 40.66
N ALA A 605 -4.23 -5.54 41.38
CA ALA A 605 -2.93 -5.82 40.80
C ALA A 605 -2.94 -7.07 39.90
N ALA A 606 -3.67 -8.13 40.30
CA ALA A 606 -3.77 -9.36 39.52
C ALA A 606 -4.54 -9.14 38.21
N VAL A 607 -5.65 -8.38 38.25
CA VAL A 607 -6.43 -8.06 37.04
C VAL A 607 -5.62 -7.18 36.09
N VAL A 608 -4.91 -6.16 36.60
CA VAL A 608 -4.03 -5.32 35.78
C VAL A 608 -2.97 -6.19 35.11
N LEU A 609 -2.26 -7.04 35.86
CA LEU A 609 -1.22 -7.91 35.31
C LEU A 609 -1.75 -8.82 34.18
N VAL A 610 -2.91 -9.46 34.38
CA VAL A 610 -3.52 -10.32 33.35
C VAL A 610 -3.90 -9.51 32.11
N HIS A 611 -4.44 -8.31 32.32
CA HIS A 611 -4.86 -7.41 31.25
C HIS A 611 -3.66 -6.96 30.40
N GLU A 612 -2.58 -6.49 31.03
CA GLU A 612 -1.37 -6.01 30.35
C GLU A 612 -0.61 -7.15 29.65
N VAL A 613 -0.53 -8.33 30.24
CA VAL A 613 0.06 -9.51 29.58
C VAL A 613 -0.73 -9.86 28.32
N ALA A 614 -2.06 -9.80 28.40
CA ALA A 614 -2.92 -10.06 27.26
C ALA A 614 -2.74 -9.01 26.15
N GLU A 615 -2.57 -7.74 26.53
CA GLU A 615 -2.29 -6.66 25.59
C GLU A 615 -0.95 -6.86 24.86
N VAL A 616 0.10 -7.20 25.57
CA VAL A 616 1.40 -7.56 24.97
C VAL A 616 1.25 -8.72 23.97
N ILE A 617 0.44 -9.74 24.30
CA ILE A 617 0.19 -10.86 23.37
C ILE A 617 -0.51 -10.36 22.10
N VAL A 618 -1.49 -9.46 22.22
CA VAL A 618 -2.20 -8.86 21.08
C VAL A 618 -1.25 -8.02 20.22
N ILE A 619 -0.39 -7.21 20.84
CA ILE A 619 0.64 -6.41 20.15
C ILE A 619 1.60 -7.33 19.37
N LEU A 620 2.16 -8.35 20.02
CA LEU A 620 3.08 -9.30 19.39
C LEU A 620 2.41 -10.07 18.25
N ASN A 621 1.13 -10.44 18.40
CA ASN A 621 0.38 -11.08 17.34
C ASN A 621 0.15 -10.11 16.17
N GLY A 622 -0.16 -8.82 16.44
CA GLY A 622 -0.31 -7.76 15.43
C GLY A 622 0.96 -7.55 14.61
N LEU A 623 2.12 -7.48 15.28
CA LEU A 623 3.42 -7.33 14.61
C LEU A 623 3.79 -8.50 13.68
N ARG A 624 3.17 -9.68 13.80
CA ARG A 624 3.32 -10.77 12.81
C ARG A 624 2.84 -10.40 11.42
N ALA A 625 2.00 -9.38 11.31
CA ALA A 625 1.58 -8.85 10.02
C ALA A 625 2.72 -8.13 9.27
N ALA A 626 3.74 -7.64 9.97
CA ALA A 626 4.95 -7.08 9.37
C ALA A 626 5.83 -8.12 8.66
N GLN A 627 5.61 -9.43 8.91
CA GLN A 627 6.40 -10.47 8.28
C GLN A 627 5.77 -10.85 6.92
N ALA A 628 6.29 -10.29 5.83
CA ALA A 628 6.03 -10.84 4.50
C ALA A 628 6.66 -12.23 4.43
N LYS A 629 5.88 -13.29 4.11
CA LYS A 629 6.50 -14.58 3.76
C LYS A 629 7.33 -14.35 2.49
N ARG A 630 8.63 -14.61 2.59
CA ARG A 630 9.54 -14.69 1.44
C ARG A 630 9.11 -15.78 0.48
#